data_77cb77b46458f5758a8def27f9008335
#
_entry.id   77cb77b46458f5758a8def27f9008335
#
_cell.length_a   1.000
_cell.length_b   1.000
_cell.length_c   1.000
_cell.angle_alpha   90.00
_cell.angle_beta   90.00
_cell.angle_gamma   90.00
#
_symmetry.space_group_name_H-M   'P 1'
#
loop_
_entity.id
_entity.type
_entity.pdbx_description
1 polymer ?
#
loop_
_entity_poly.entity_id
_entity_poly.type
_entity_poly.pdbx_seq_one_letter_code
_entity_poly.pdbx_strand_id
1 'polypeptide(L)'
;KFTQAAATQFSKAEHLIFACGRYEGIDSRVTTFYQNQKNLRVHEVSIGDYVLNGGEVAALAITEAVVRLIPGVIGNPDSLVEESHNQAGVVEYPTFTKPPEWRGLKVPEILTSGNHGAIANWRAEQAEIRSQNANREQE
;
A
#
# COMPACT_ATOMS: atom_id res chain seq x y z
N LYS A 1 -7.92 10.34 -0.26
CA LYS A 1 -7.23 9.26 0.49
C LYS A 1 -5.92 8.89 -0.17
N PHE A 2 -4.90 8.58 0.64
CA PHE A 2 -3.65 8.01 0.17
C PHE A 2 -3.89 6.58 -0.34
N THR A 3 -3.35 6.26 -1.51
CA THR A 3 -3.52 4.99 -2.20
C THR A 3 -2.19 4.51 -2.77
N GLN A 4 -2.11 3.27 -3.20
CA GLN A 4 -0.92 2.74 -3.89
C GLN A 4 -0.58 3.55 -5.16
N ALA A 5 -1.59 4.02 -5.90
CA ALA A 5 -1.38 4.90 -7.05
C ALA A 5 -0.74 6.24 -6.66
N ALA A 6 -1.15 6.82 -5.52
CA ALA A 6 -0.52 8.02 -4.99
C ALA A 6 0.92 7.76 -4.54
N ALA A 7 1.21 6.62 -3.90
CA ALA A 7 2.56 6.23 -3.55
C ALA A 7 3.46 6.11 -4.79
N THR A 8 2.96 5.48 -5.86
CA THR A 8 3.67 5.37 -7.14
C THR A 8 3.92 6.74 -7.80
N GLN A 9 2.98 7.68 -7.66
CA GLN A 9 3.18 9.04 -8.14
C GLN A 9 4.26 9.75 -7.32
N PHE A 10 4.22 9.64 -5.99
CA PHE A 10 5.16 10.31 -5.10
C PHE A 10 6.57 9.72 -5.19
N SER A 11 6.72 8.43 -5.49
CA SER A 11 8.05 7.81 -5.66
C SER A 11 8.86 8.36 -6.85
N LYS A 12 8.19 9.08 -7.76
CA LYS A 12 8.83 9.75 -8.91
C LYS A 12 9.24 11.19 -8.61
N ALA A 13 8.92 11.71 -7.44
CA ALA A 13 9.29 13.06 -7.05
C ALA A 13 10.77 13.10 -6.61
N GLU A 14 11.50 14.14 -7.03
CA GLU A 14 12.88 14.35 -6.60
C GLU A 14 12.96 14.75 -5.12
N HIS A 15 11.92 15.40 -4.61
CA HIS A 15 11.84 15.89 -3.24
C HIS A 15 10.42 15.88 -2.72
N LEU A 16 10.21 15.32 -1.52
CA LEU A 16 8.95 15.35 -0.79
C LEU A 16 9.14 16.09 0.54
N ILE A 17 8.25 17.03 0.81
CA ILE A 17 8.20 17.77 2.07
C ILE A 17 6.87 17.44 2.74
N PHE A 18 6.91 16.99 3.99
CA PHE A 18 5.73 16.72 4.80
C PHE A 18 5.51 17.85 5.80
N ALA A 19 4.36 18.52 5.69
CA ALA A 19 3.90 19.47 6.69
C ALA A 19 2.97 18.73 7.66
N CYS A 20 3.46 18.49 8.88
CA CYS A 20 2.75 17.75 9.92
C CYS A 20 2.15 18.74 10.91
N GLY A 21 0.83 18.95 10.84
CA GLY A 21 0.10 19.81 11.78
C GLY A 21 -0.14 19.10 13.12
N ARG A 22 -0.30 19.90 14.17
CA ARG A 22 -0.75 19.49 15.49
C ARG A 22 -1.95 20.33 15.92
N TYR A 23 -2.63 19.90 16.99
CA TYR A 23 -3.83 20.55 17.53
C TYR A 23 -4.94 20.64 16.48
N GLU A 24 -5.35 21.86 16.10
CA GLU A 24 -6.43 22.13 15.14
C GLU A 24 -5.97 22.05 13.67
N GLY A 25 -4.71 21.68 13.40
CA GLY A 25 -4.16 21.49 12.06
C GLY A 25 -3.27 22.65 11.57
N ILE A 26 -3.19 22.82 10.26
CA ILE A 26 -2.38 23.83 9.60
C ILE A 26 -3.31 24.91 9.03
N ASP A 27 -2.94 26.17 9.16
CA ASP A 27 -3.67 27.29 8.58
C ASP A 27 -3.84 27.08 7.05
N SER A 28 -5.06 27.11 6.56
CA SER A 28 -5.39 26.85 5.15
C SER A 28 -4.73 27.83 4.17
N ARG A 29 -4.32 29.02 4.64
CA ARG A 29 -3.55 29.98 3.84
C ARG A 29 -2.19 29.45 3.43
N VAL A 30 -1.60 28.53 4.20
CA VAL A 30 -0.34 27.84 3.86
C VAL A 30 -0.53 27.03 2.59
N THR A 31 -1.56 26.19 2.52
CA THR A 31 -1.90 25.44 1.31
C THR A 31 -2.12 26.36 0.11
N THR A 32 -2.96 27.38 0.28
CA THR A 32 -3.26 28.35 -0.78
C THR A 32 -2.00 29.05 -1.30
N PHE A 33 -1.11 29.45 -0.39
CA PHE A 33 0.13 30.13 -0.76
C PHE A 33 1.02 29.23 -1.61
N TYR A 34 1.25 27.99 -1.16
CA TYR A 34 2.16 27.08 -1.86
C TYR A 34 1.57 26.49 -3.14
N GLN A 35 0.25 26.32 -3.25
CA GLN A 35 -0.43 25.91 -4.50
C GLN A 35 -0.19 26.91 -5.65
N ASN A 36 0.00 28.19 -5.32
CA ASN A 36 0.28 29.22 -6.31
C ASN A 36 1.76 29.31 -6.74
N GLN A 37 2.66 28.50 -6.17
CA GLN A 37 4.05 28.47 -6.55
C GLN A 37 4.30 27.56 -7.76
N LYS A 38 4.93 28.07 -8.80
CA LYS A 38 5.10 27.35 -10.10
C LYS A 38 5.85 26.03 -10.02
N ASN A 39 6.75 25.88 -9.03
CA ASN A 39 7.68 24.76 -8.92
C ASN A 39 7.25 23.75 -7.83
N LEU A 40 6.08 23.93 -7.23
CA LEU A 40 5.59 23.08 -6.16
C LEU A 40 4.23 22.45 -6.53
N ARG A 41 4.03 21.24 -6.05
CA ARG A 41 2.72 20.57 -6.06
C ARG A 41 2.32 20.30 -4.63
N VAL A 42 1.19 20.83 -4.21
CA VAL A 42 0.65 20.63 -2.87
C VAL A 42 -0.44 19.57 -2.91
N HIS A 43 -0.32 18.61 -2.02
CA HIS A 43 -1.29 17.55 -1.84
C HIS A 43 -1.77 17.53 -0.39
N GLU A 44 -3.06 17.64 -0.18
CA GLU A 44 -3.69 17.36 1.11
C GLU A 44 -4.07 15.88 1.11
N VAL A 45 -3.50 15.13 2.04
CA VAL A 45 -3.58 13.67 2.03
C VAL A 45 -4.08 13.14 3.37
N SER A 46 -5.03 12.22 3.33
CA SER A 46 -5.49 11.44 4.48
C SER A 46 -5.09 9.98 4.32
N ILE A 47 -4.65 9.33 5.40
CA ILE A 47 -4.37 7.88 5.41
C ILE A 47 -5.57 7.04 5.87
N GLY A 48 -6.68 7.67 6.30
CA GLY A 48 -7.89 6.95 6.71
C GLY A 48 -8.91 7.84 7.41
N ASP A 49 -10.08 7.28 7.69
CA ASP A 49 -11.22 7.96 8.32
C ASP A 49 -11.14 7.82 9.85
N TYR A 50 -10.08 8.34 10.43
CA TYR A 50 -9.82 8.38 11.87
C TYR A 50 -8.95 9.60 12.22
N VAL A 51 -8.96 9.98 13.49
CA VAL A 51 -8.22 11.15 13.97
C VAL A 51 -6.90 10.72 14.61
N LEU A 52 -5.82 11.40 14.25
CA LEU A 52 -4.49 11.27 14.85
C LEU A 52 -4.14 12.56 15.58
N ASN A 53 -3.26 12.48 16.59
CA ASN A 53 -2.80 13.66 17.33
C ASN A 53 -1.92 14.62 16.50
N GLY A 54 -1.42 14.17 15.36
CA GLY A 54 -0.58 14.94 14.46
C GLY A 54 -0.31 14.20 13.17
N GLY A 55 0.35 14.85 12.20
CA GLY A 55 0.61 14.31 10.89
C GLY A 55 1.80 13.37 10.78
N GLU A 56 2.59 13.20 11.84
CA GLU A 56 3.89 12.50 11.78
C GLU A 56 3.73 11.00 11.49
N VAL A 57 2.72 10.35 12.07
CA VAL A 57 2.43 8.93 11.80
C VAL A 57 1.99 8.74 10.35
N ALA A 58 1.17 9.66 9.84
CA ALA A 58 0.78 9.66 8.44
C ALA A 58 1.98 9.84 7.51
N ALA A 59 2.88 10.77 7.84
CA ALA A 59 4.11 11.00 7.09
C ALA A 59 5.01 9.76 7.07
N LEU A 60 5.14 9.04 8.20
CA LEU A 60 5.89 7.78 8.28
C LEU A 60 5.27 6.70 7.39
N ALA A 61 3.95 6.50 7.47
CA ALA A 61 3.25 5.51 6.65
C ALA A 61 3.38 5.81 5.15
N ILE A 62 3.24 7.07 4.75
CA ILE A 62 3.43 7.52 3.36
C ILE A 62 4.88 7.31 2.93
N THR A 63 5.85 7.68 3.77
CA THR A 63 7.28 7.51 3.47
C THR A 63 7.60 6.04 3.23
N GLU A 64 7.16 5.13 4.08
CA GLU A 64 7.40 3.70 3.92
C GLU A 64 6.81 3.19 2.60
N ALA A 65 5.55 3.51 2.32
CA ALA A 65 4.88 3.11 1.09
C ALA A 65 5.56 3.66 -0.17
N VAL A 66 6.13 4.87 -0.11
CA VAL A 66 6.82 5.52 -1.23
C VAL A 66 8.23 4.99 -1.42
N VAL A 67 9.00 4.89 -0.33
CA VAL A 67 10.44 4.53 -0.38
C VAL A 67 10.64 3.11 -0.91
N ARG A 68 9.77 2.16 -0.57
CA ARG A 68 9.84 0.80 -1.09
C ARG A 68 9.63 0.69 -2.61
N LEU A 69 9.05 1.72 -3.25
CA LEU A 69 8.85 1.80 -4.70
C LEU A 69 10.05 2.44 -5.43
N ILE A 70 11.01 2.96 -4.70
CA ILE A 70 12.23 3.53 -5.29
C ILE A 70 13.15 2.39 -5.73
N PRO A 71 13.66 2.39 -6.99
CA PRO A 71 14.55 1.35 -7.47
C PRO A 71 15.77 1.14 -6.57
N GLY A 72 16.06 -0.11 -6.23
CA GLY A 72 17.23 -0.49 -5.42
C GLY A 72 17.04 -0.39 -3.90
N VAL A 73 15.88 0.08 -3.41
CA VAL A 73 15.58 0.11 -1.96
C VAL A 73 15.16 -1.27 -1.46
N ILE A 74 14.34 -1.99 -2.21
CA ILE A 74 13.99 -3.38 -1.90
C ILE A 74 14.93 -4.30 -2.67
N GLY A 75 15.49 -5.30 -1.96
CA GLY A 75 16.48 -6.22 -2.51
C GLY A 75 15.96 -7.19 -3.58
N ASN A 76 14.64 -7.42 -3.67
CA ASN A 76 14.04 -8.24 -4.71
C ASN A 76 13.02 -7.42 -5.53
N PRO A 77 13.37 -7.02 -6.77
CA PRO A 77 12.46 -6.29 -7.66
C PRO A 77 11.17 -7.06 -8.02
N ASP A 78 11.22 -8.40 -8.02
CA ASP A 78 10.06 -9.24 -8.36
C ASP A 78 8.93 -9.09 -7.33
N SER A 79 9.25 -8.77 -6.08
CA SER A 79 8.25 -8.47 -5.04
C SER A 79 7.39 -7.25 -5.42
N LEU A 80 7.96 -6.26 -6.11
CA LEU A 80 7.22 -5.08 -6.57
C LEU A 80 6.34 -5.38 -7.79
N VAL A 81 6.71 -6.36 -8.61
CA VAL A 81 5.92 -6.76 -9.79
C VAL A 81 4.62 -7.44 -9.36
N GLU A 82 4.67 -8.32 -8.36
CA GLU A 82 3.46 -8.94 -7.79
C GLU A 82 2.54 -7.88 -7.16
N GLU A 83 3.10 -6.88 -6.47
CA GLU A 83 2.35 -5.77 -5.86
C GLU A 83 1.79 -4.78 -6.89
N SER A 84 2.45 -4.56 -8.03
CA SER A 84 1.95 -3.67 -9.09
C SER A 84 0.72 -4.23 -9.81
N HIS A 85 0.44 -5.52 -9.74
CA HIS A 85 -0.83 -6.10 -10.18
C HIS A 85 -2.01 -5.75 -9.24
N ASN A 86 -1.73 -5.27 -8.03
CA ASN A 86 -2.74 -4.79 -7.07
C ASN A 86 -3.26 -3.36 -7.34
N GLN A 87 -2.91 -2.72 -8.45
CA GLN A 87 -3.38 -1.37 -8.79
C GLN A 87 -4.91 -1.26 -8.95
N ALA A 88 -5.62 -2.37 -9.02
CA ALA A 88 -7.07 -2.44 -9.17
C ALA A 88 -7.85 -2.66 -7.86
N GLY A 89 -7.19 -2.57 -6.68
CA GLY A 89 -7.85 -2.86 -5.40
C GLY A 89 -8.09 -4.35 -5.15
N VAL A 90 -7.37 -5.23 -5.84
CA VAL A 90 -7.39 -6.67 -5.61
C VAL A 90 -6.62 -6.99 -4.34
N VAL A 91 -7.25 -7.69 -3.40
CA VAL A 91 -6.61 -8.17 -2.17
C VAL A 91 -5.72 -9.35 -2.49
N GLU A 92 -4.49 -9.37 -1.95
CA GLU A 92 -3.56 -10.48 -2.16
C GLU A 92 -4.12 -11.83 -1.66
N TYR A 93 -3.66 -12.90 -2.31
CA TYR A 93 -3.94 -14.26 -1.86
C TYR A 93 -3.35 -14.54 -0.47
N PRO A 94 -3.87 -15.55 0.29
CA PRO A 94 -3.38 -15.85 1.63
C PRO A 94 -1.95 -16.39 1.60
N THR A 95 -1.10 -15.85 2.48
CA THR A 95 0.29 -16.29 2.64
C THR A 95 0.39 -17.42 3.64
N PHE A 96 1.19 -18.43 3.32
CA PHE A 96 1.50 -19.55 4.20
C PHE A 96 3.01 -19.64 4.43
N THR A 97 3.41 -19.92 5.67
CA THR A 97 4.79 -20.03 6.09
C THR A 97 5.04 -21.40 6.76
N LYS A 98 6.30 -21.70 7.10
CA LYS A 98 6.65 -22.87 7.90
C LYS A 98 6.14 -22.71 9.34
N PRO A 99 5.77 -23.79 10.00
CA PRO A 99 5.77 -25.20 9.57
C PRO A 99 4.61 -25.55 8.62
N PRO A 100 4.65 -26.69 7.88
CA PRO A 100 3.57 -27.10 6.96
C PRO A 100 2.24 -27.41 7.65
N GLU A 101 2.28 -27.64 8.95
CA GLU A 101 1.08 -27.77 9.80
C GLU A 101 1.27 -26.96 11.09
N TRP A 102 0.26 -26.15 11.42
CA TRP A 102 0.23 -25.37 12.65
C TRP A 102 -1.12 -25.54 13.34
N ARG A 103 -1.12 -26.10 14.55
CA ARG A 103 -2.33 -26.34 15.37
C ARG A 103 -3.43 -27.11 14.63
N GLY A 104 -3.06 -28.13 13.86
CA GLY A 104 -4.01 -28.93 13.06
C GLY A 104 -4.41 -28.30 11.72
N LEU A 105 -3.97 -27.08 11.43
CA LEU A 105 -4.21 -26.40 10.16
C LEU A 105 -3.04 -26.64 9.21
N LYS A 106 -3.33 -27.20 8.04
CA LYS A 106 -2.31 -27.52 7.03
C LYS A 106 -2.21 -26.45 5.95
N VAL A 107 -0.99 -26.27 5.45
CA VAL A 107 -0.78 -25.53 4.20
C VAL A 107 -1.48 -26.28 3.06
N PRO A 108 -2.22 -25.60 2.15
CA PRO A 108 -2.82 -26.25 1.00
C PRO A 108 -1.80 -27.04 0.19
N GLU A 109 -2.11 -28.30 -0.12
CA GLU A 109 -1.20 -29.22 -0.80
C GLU A 109 -0.71 -28.71 -2.15
N ILE A 110 -1.58 -27.93 -2.85
CA ILE A 110 -1.24 -27.32 -4.12
C ILE A 110 0.01 -26.44 -4.03
N LEU A 111 0.19 -25.71 -2.91
CA LEU A 111 1.33 -24.80 -2.73
C LEU A 111 2.67 -25.54 -2.54
N THR A 112 2.63 -26.83 -2.19
CA THR A 112 3.79 -27.68 -2.01
C THR A 112 4.01 -28.66 -3.17
N SER A 113 3.14 -28.64 -4.18
CA SER A 113 3.15 -29.59 -5.31
C SER A 113 4.31 -29.40 -6.30
N GLY A 114 4.98 -28.24 -6.30
CA GLY A 114 5.96 -27.87 -7.32
C GLY A 114 5.36 -27.51 -8.69
N ASN A 115 4.04 -27.60 -8.88
CA ASN A 115 3.38 -27.23 -10.12
C ASN A 115 3.10 -25.71 -10.15
N HIS A 116 4.05 -24.95 -10.69
CA HIS A 116 3.99 -23.49 -10.73
C HIS A 116 2.74 -22.95 -11.43
N GLY A 117 2.26 -23.60 -12.49
CA GLY A 117 1.04 -23.17 -13.19
C GLY A 117 -0.22 -23.35 -12.33
N ALA A 118 -0.36 -24.49 -11.67
CA ALA A 118 -1.48 -24.74 -10.76
C ALA A 118 -1.44 -23.84 -9.52
N ILE A 119 -0.24 -23.56 -9.00
CA ILE A 119 -0.04 -22.62 -7.90
C ILE A 119 -0.48 -21.20 -8.30
N ALA A 120 -0.09 -20.73 -9.50
CA ALA A 120 -0.47 -19.40 -10.00
C ALA A 120 -1.99 -19.28 -10.14
N ASN A 121 -2.66 -20.28 -10.71
CA ASN A 121 -4.11 -20.31 -10.84
C ASN A 121 -4.81 -20.27 -9.46
N TRP A 122 -4.34 -21.08 -8.51
CA TRP A 122 -4.88 -21.09 -7.15
C TRP A 122 -4.73 -19.73 -6.46
N ARG A 123 -3.57 -19.08 -6.62
CA ARG A 123 -3.32 -17.74 -6.06
C ARG A 123 -4.26 -16.69 -6.63
N ALA A 124 -4.49 -16.71 -7.95
CA ALA A 124 -5.41 -15.80 -8.62
C ALA A 124 -6.85 -16.00 -8.12
N GLU A 125 -7.32 -17.23 -8.01
CA GLU A 125 -8.64 -17.56 -7.47
C GLU A 125 -8.81 -17.08 -6.03
N GLN A 126 -7.82 -17.32 -5.17
CA GLN A 126 -7.87 -16.87 -3.76
C GLN A 126 -7.86 -15.35 -3.62
N ALA A 127 -7.11 -14.65 -4.47
CA ALA A 127 -7.10 -13.19 -4.52
C ALA A 127 -8.47 -12.64 -4.91
N GLU A 128 -9.14 -13.25 -5.88
CA GLU A 128 -10.49 -12.86 -6.30
C GLU A 128 -11.52 -13.06 -5.19
N ILE A 129 -11.53 -14.23 -4.55
CA ILE A 129 -12.43 -14.54 -3.41
C ILE A 129 -12.26 -13.53 -2.28
N ARG A 130 -11.02 -13.22 -1.91
CA ARG A 130 -10.72 -12.25 -0.84
C ARG A 130 -11.15 -10.84 -1.21
N SER A 131 -10.97 -10.43 -2.45
CA SER A 131 -11.39 -9.12 -2.93
C SER A 131 -12.90 -8.95 -2.90
N GLN A 132 -13.65 -9.98 -3.28
CA GLN A 132 -15.11 -9.99 -3.20
C GLN A 132 -15.61 -9.88 -1.75
N ASN A 133 -14.96 -10.58 -0.80
CA ASN A 133 -15.30 -10.50 0.62
C ASN A 133 -14.99 -9.12 1.21
N ALA A 134 -13.82 -8.54 0.90
CA ALA A 134 -13.43 -7.21 1.38
C ALA A 134 -14.39 -6.11 0.89
N ASN A 135 -14.93 -6.22 -0.31
CA ASN A 135 -15.91 -5.27 -0.84
C ASN A 135 -17.26 -5.36 -0.11
N ARG A 136 -17.68 -6.58 0.31
CA ARG A 136 -18.93 -6.77 1.08
C ARG A 136 -18.86 -6.25 2.49
N GLU A 137 -17.69 -6.18 3.09
CA GLU A 137 -17.51 -5.65 4.46
C GLU A 137 -17.48 -4.09 4.48
N GLN A 138 -17.44 -3.44 3.32
CA GLN A 138 -17.46 -1.98 3.19
C GLN A 138 -18.84 -1.40 2.84
N GLU A 139 -19.85 -2.25 2.60
CA GLU A 139 -21.26 -1.88 2.43
C GLU A 139 -22.02 -1.90 3.77
#